data_0c1d7a68ec42343540270926c526b948
#
_entry.id   0c1d7a68ec42343540270926c526b948
#
_cell.length_a   1.000
_cell.length_b   1.000
_cell.length_c   1.000
_cell.angle_alpha   90.00
_cell.angle_beta   90.00
_cell.angle_gamma   90.00
#
_symmetry.space_group_name_H-M   'P 1'
#
loop_
_entity.id
_entity.type
_entity.pdbx_description
1 polymer ?
#
loop_
_entity_poly.entity_id
_entity_poly.type
_entity_poly.pdbx_seq_one_letter_code
_entity_poly.pdbx_strand_id
1 'polypeptide(L)'
;NFYLYASNNPSEGMIAKRRAGAALISYLTPPVTSAGLYRGLSDLKATLDRWRTLGPDCDPDQQASLVSLIQAQAVTVSLAEPDPIWPGDCVAEVDRLVNAVLELELTLIPHGLHIVGKPPSAEERSDTLDAAGITDPERRAELDALLATDSELPAILHALDGGYLRPSPGGDLMRTQDVLPTGRNLHGFDPFKIPSIFAVQDGARQADRLLARYAADGGDVPETVALVLWGTDNLKTEGGPIAQVLWLMGAEPRHDSYGRLTGAKLIPLDTLGRPRIDVMVSLSGIFRDLLPLQIKLLAEAALLAATADEPVERNFIRKHALAFQAENGGTLEDAAVRVFGNADSAYGSNVNVLLDSGAWNDEDELGDAFVKRKGFAYGVNGKPQRRDAVFAHILSSVDIAYQNLDSIELGVTTVDHYFDTLGGISRAVKRARGGTSAEIYIGDQTRGDGAVRTIGEQVALETRTRALNPKWYEALLEHGYEGVREIESHVTNTLGWSATTGQVAPWVYQQLSETYVLDPEMRERLAALNPAASLKIANRLLEAHERNYWSPDEATLAGLREAGEELEDRLEGIGRPDDIGLGMAA
;
A
#
# COMPACT_ATOMS: atom_id res chain seq x y z
N ASN A 1 33.87 -2.91 12.32
CA ASN A 1 33.21 -2.22 11.22
C ASN A 1 31.98 -1.51 11.78
N PHE A 2 32.04 -0.17 11.86
CA PHE A 2 30.89 0.65 12.21
C PHE A 2 30.07 0.89 10.94
N TYR A 3 28.82 0.50 10.94
CA TYR A 3 27.85 0.92 9.95
C TYR A 3 26.90 1.92 10.61
N LEU A 4 26.77 3.08 10.00
CA LEU A 4 25.78 4.07 10.32
C LEU A 4 24.67 3.94 9.29
N TYR A 5 23.43 3.83 9.73
CA TYR A 5 22.27 3.71 8.87
C TYR A 5 21.19 4.68 9.36
N ALA A 6 20.78 5.62 8.53
CA ALA A 6 19.65 6.49 8.83
C ALA A 6 18.36 5.80 8.38
N SER A 7 17.41 5.62 9.26
CA SER A 7 16.14 4.97 8.95
C SER A 7 15.06 5.27 9.99
N ASN A 8 13.84 5.49 9.53
CA ASN A 8 12.64 5.44 10.36
C ASN A 8 11.96 4.06 10.29
N ASN A 9 12.36 3.22 9.32
CA ASN A 9 11.82 1.88 9.12
C ASN A 9 12.50 0.88 10.07
N PRO A 10 11.78 0.32 11.06
CA PRO A 10 12.37 -0.60 12.03
C PRO A 10 12.77 -1.95 11.43
N SER A 11 12.22 -2.37 10.29
CA SER A 11 12.43 -3.72 9.77
C SER A 11 13.78 -3.89 9.05
N GLU A 12 14.08 -3.07 8.07
CA GLU A 12 15.35 -3.14 7.32
C GLU A 12 16.54 -2.81 8.21
N GLY A 13 16.39 -1.77 9.02
CA GLY A 13 17.38 -1.37 10.00
C GLY A 13 17.73 -2.50 10.97
N MET A 14 16.77 -3.29 11.43
CA MET A 14 17.04 -4.42 12.34
C MET A 14 17.87 -5.52 11.67
N ILE A 15 17.76 -5.73 10.38
CA ILE A 15 18.62 -6.66 9.63
C ILE A 15 20.07 -6.15 9.65
N ALA A 16 20.29 -4.88 9.35
CA ALA A 16 21.61 -4.24 9.43
C ALA A 16 22.20 -4.33 10.84
N LYS A 17 21.39 -4.06 11.86
CA LYS A 17 21.81 -4.16 13.28
C LYS A 17 22.22 -5.57 13.67
N ARG A 18 21.44 -6.59 13.29
CA ARG A 18 21.73 -8.00 13.58
C ARG A 18 22.98 -8.52 12.85
N ARG A 19 23.16 -8.14 11.60
CA ARG A 19 24.25 -8.65 10.75
C ARG A 19 25.57 -7.91 10.95
N ALA A 20 25.53 -6.62 11.23
CA ALA A 20 26.71 -5.76 11.24
C ALA A 20 26.91 -4.98 12.53
N GLY A 21 26.05 -5.10 13.53
CA GLY A 21 26.09 -4.28 14.75
C GLY A 21 25.89 -2.79 14.45
N ALA A 22 25.13 -2.46 13.41
CA ALA A 22 24.93 -1.08 12.98
C ALA A 22 24.25 -0.24 14.07
N ALA A 23 24.65 1.03 14.21
CA ALA A 23 23.85 2.05 14.86
C ALA A 23 22.82 2.57 13.84
N LEU A 24 21.53 2.52 14.21
CA LEU A 24 20.44 2.96 13.37
C LEU A 24 19.97 4.32 13.86
N ILE A 25 20.27 5.37 13.10
CA ILE A 25 19.90 6.72 13.49
C ILE A 25 18.52 7.03 12.88
N SER A 26 17.55 7.28 13.75
CA SER A 26 16.21 7.66 13.33
C SER A 26 16.19 9.06 12.71
N TYR A 27 15.38 9.22 11.66
CA TYR A 27 15.08 10.51 11.04
C TYR A 27 13.57 10.72 10.88
N LEU A 28 13.15 11.95 10.60
CA LEU A 28 11.74 12.28 10.39
C LEU A 28 11.21 11.65 9.10
N THR A 29 9.92 11.27 9.12
CA THR A 29 9.16 11.10 7.89
C THR A 29 8.94 12.46 7.23
N PRO A 30 8.58 12.51 5.93
CA PRO A 30 8.10 13.76 5.33
C PRO A 30 6.99 14.39 6.17
N PRO A 31 6.87 15.71 6.18
CA PRO A 31 5.72 16.38 6.80
C PRO A 31 4.40 15.81 6.28
N VAL A 32 3.39 15.77 7.12
CA VAL A 32 2.07 15.24 6.77
C VAL A 32 1.04 16.37 6.79
N THR A 33 0.20 16.41 5.75
CA THR A 33 -0.89 17.38 5.64
C THR A 33 -2.14 16.71 5.05
N SER A 34 -3.31 17.36 5.17
CA SER A 34 -4.51 16.94 4.44
C SER A 34 -4.36 17.25 2.95
N ALA A 35 -4.84 16.37 2.08
CA ALA A 35 -4.78 16.54 0.64
C ALA A 35 -5.48 17.85 0.19
N GLY A 36 -6.60 18.19 0.84
CA GLY A 36 -7.45 19.29 0.40
C GLY A 36 -8.11 18.99 -0.95
N LEU A 37 -8.75 19.99 -1.51
CA LEU A 37 -9.40 19.90 -2.81
C LEU A 37 -8.79 20.92 -3.78
N TYR A 38 -8.83 20.60 -5.07
CA TYR A 38 -8.27 21.43 -6.12
C TYR A 38 -9.11 21.36 -7.39
N ARG A 39 -9.01 22.39 -8.25
CA ARG A 39 -9.68 22.44 -9.57
C ARG A 39 -11.18 22.06 -9.46
N GLY A 40 -11.68 21.22 -10.35
CA GLY A 40 -13.08 20.78 -10.39
C GLY A 40 -13.59 20.08 -9.12
N LEU A 41 -12.71 19.51 -8.27
CA LEU A 41 -13.11 18.96 -6.96
C LEU A 41 -13.57 20.06 -6.00
N SER A 42 -12.93 21.23 -6.02
CA SER A 42 -13.36 22.39 -5.24
C SER A 42 -14.70 22.95 -5.73
N ASP A 43 -14.92 22.99 -7.04
CA ASP A 43 -16.18 23.43 -7.64
C ASP A 43 -17.33 22.48 -7.28
N LEU A 44 -17.07 21.16 -7.37
CA LEU A 44 -18.04 20.14 -6.97
C LEU A 44 -18.39 20.28 -5.47
N LYS A 45 -17.40 20.47 -4.59
CA LYS A 45 -17.63 20.68 -3.15
C LYS A 45 -18.53 21.88 -2.90
N ALA A 46 -18.27 23.01 -3.55
CA ALA A 46 -19.08 24.21 -3.41
C ALA A 46 -20.55 23.96 -3.83
N THR A 47 -20.78 23.14 -4.86
CA THR A 47 -22.12 22.78 -5.31
C THR A 47 -22.80 21.80 -4.36
N LEU A 48 -22.05 20.82 -3.82
CA LEU A 48 -22.55 19.92 -2.78
C LEU A 48 -22.90 20.65 -1.47
N ASP A 49 -22.12 21.65 -1.07
CA ASP A 49 -22.44 22.47 0.09
C ASP A 49 -23.73 23.30 -0.12
N ARG A 50 -23.97 23.81 -1.36
CA ARG A 50 -25.25 24.43 -1.73
C ARG A 50 -26.42 23.46 -1.58
N TRP A 51 -26.27 22.21 -2.08
CA TRP A 51 -27.27 21.16 -1.91
C TRP A 51 -27.63 20.95 -0.43
N ARG A 52 -26.64 20.86 0.45
CA ARG A 52 -26.86 20.67 1.90
C ARG A 52 -27.56 21.83 2.58
N THR A 53 -27.54 23.03 1.99
CA THR A 53 -28.25 24.22 2.52
C THR A 53 -29.68 24.35 2.00
N LEU A 54 -30.09 23.50 1.04
CA LEU A 54 -31.49 23.47 0.59
C LEU A 54 -32.39 23.03 1.72
N GLY A 55 -33.41 23.86 1.99
CA GLY A 55 -34.43 23.51 2.97
C GLY A 55 -35.44 22.48 2.44
N PRO A 56 -36.26 21.88 3.31
CA PRO A 56 -37.27 20.89 2.92
C PRO A 56 -38.35 21.46 1.97
N ASP A 57 -38.49 22.79 1.89
CA ASP A 57 -39.46 23.50 1.05
C ASP A 57 -38.85 24.01 -0.25
N CYS A 58 -37.71 23.44 -0.68
CA CYS A 58 -37.05 23.83 -1.94
C CYS A 58 -37.92 23.53 -3.15
N ASP A 59 -37.90 24.45 -4.14
CA ASP A 59 -38.56 24.27 -5.43
C ASP A 59 -38.00 23.00 -6.12
N PRO A 60 -38.86 22.04 -6.52
CA PRO A 60 -38.43 20.81 -7.20
C PRO A 60 -37.61 21.06 -8.48
N ASP A 61 -37.92 22.11 -9.24
CA ASP A 61 -37.17 22.44 -10.46
C ASP A 61 -35.75 22.96 -10.13
N GLN A 62 -35.62 23.71 -9.05
CA GLN A 62 -34.32 24.14 -8.54
C GLN A 62 -33.50 22.98 -8.01
N GLN A 63 -34.14 22.05 -7.30
CA GLN A 63 -33.50 20.83 -6.80
C GLN A 63 -32.98 19.97 -7.97
N ALA A 64 -33.83 19.69 -8.98
CA ALA A 64 -33.46 18.92 -10.16
C ALA A 64 -32.31 19.55 -10.96
N SER A 65 -32.34 20.88 -11.11
CA SER A 65 -31.26 21.63 -11.76
C SER A 65 -29.92 21.47 -11.01
N LEU A 66 -29.95 21.48 -9.68
CA LEU A 66 -28.75 21.33 -8.86
C LEU A 66 -28.21 19.89 -8.91
N VAL A 67 -29.06 18.87 -8.89
CA VAL A 67 -28.65 17.46 -9.06
C VAL A 67 -27.97 17.26 -10.42
N SER A 68 -28.55 17.82 -11.50
CA SER A 68 -27.95 17.74 -12.84
C SER A 68 -26.58 18.41 -12.89
N LEU A 69 -26.40 19.56 -12.23
CA LEU A 69 -25.10 20.25 -12.13
C LEU A 69 -24.10 19.42 -11.33
N ILE A 70 -24.51 18.84 -10.20
CA ILE A 70 -23.68 17.97 -9.38
C ILE A 70 -23.19 16.78 -10.20
N GLN A 71 -24.09 16.08 -10.92
CA GLN A 71 -23.69 14.95 -11.77
C GLN A 71 -22.71 15.38 -12.85
N ALA A 72 -22.99 16.48 -13.56
CA ALA A 72 -22.10 16.99 -14.61
C ALA A 72 -20.69 17.31 -14.07
N GLN A 73 -20.59 17.98 -12.91
CA GLN A 73 -19.30 18.24 -12.27
C GLN A 73 -18.62 16.97 -11.76
N ALA A 74 -19.37 16.01 -11.20
CA ALA A 74 -18.83 14.74 -10.76
C ALA A 74 -18.27 13.90 -11.92
N VAL A 75 -18.90 13.94 -13.09
CA VAL A 75 -18.37 13.31 -14.31
C VAL A 75 -17.03 13.92 -14.74
N THR A 76 -16.89 15.23 -14.70
CA THR A 76 -15.60 15.89 -15.10
C THR A 76 -14.43 15.51 -14.20
N VAL A 77 -14.69 15.13 -12.95
CA VAL A 77 -13.65 14.65 -12.01
C VAL A 77 -13.67 13.12 -11.83
N SER A 78 -14.39 12.42 -12.71
CA SER A 78 -14.49 10.95 -12.73
C SER A 78 -15.00 10.33 -11.41
N LEU A 79 -15.90 11.01 -10.72
CA LEU A 79 -16.61 10.53 -9.52
C LEU A 79 -18.03 10.04 -9.81
N ALA A 80 -18.51 10.21 -11.03
CA ALA A 80 -19.79 9.69 -11.52
C ALA A 80 -19.69 9.37 -13.02
N GLU A 81 -20.62 8.53 -13.48
CA GLU A 81 -20.83 8.26 -14.89
C GLU A 81 -21.83 9.26 -15.48
N PRO A 82 -21.72 9.59 -16.79
CA PRO A 82 -22.66 10.48 -17.45
C PRO A 82 -24.07 9.85 -17.59
N ASP A 83 -24.14 8.53 -17.69
CA ASP A 83 -25.37 7.75 -17.82
C ASP A 83 -25.46 6.69 -16.72
N PRO A 84 -26.65 6.40 -16.17
CA PRO A 84 -27.92 7.10 -16.42
C PRO A 84 -27.96 8.51 -15.80
N ILE A 85 -28.75 9.40 -16.40
CA ILE A 85 -29.02 10.72 -15.81
C ILE A 85 -29.76 10.53 -14.49
N TRP A 86 -29.28 11.19 -13.45
CA TRP A 86 -29.85 11.07 -12.12
C TRP A 86 -31.22 11.73 -12.02
N PRO A 87 -32.20 11.08 -11.34
CA PRO A 87 -33.47 11.73 -11.00
C PRO A 87 -33.24 13.01 -10.17
N GLY A 88 -34.11 13.99 -10.35
CA GLY A 88 -33.99 15.29 -9.66
C GLY A 88 -34.07 15.23 -8.13
N ASP A 89 -34.51 14.10 -7.58
CA ASP A 89 -34.61 13.80 -6.14
C ASP A 89 -33.59 12.74 -5.67
N CYS A 90 -32.50 12.54 -6.40
CA CYS A 90 -31.49 11.50 -6.17
C CYS A 90 -30.57 11.85 -4.95
N VAL A 91 -31.14 11.73 -3.74
CA VAL A 91 -30.42 12.04 -2.48
C VAL A 91 -29.25 11.07 -2.24
N ALA A 92 -29.45 9.77 -2.50
CA ALA A 92 -28.46 8.74 -2.19
C ALA A 92 -27.14 8.93 -2.93
N GLU A 93 -27.20 9.27 -4.25
CA GLU A 93 -26.01 9.53 -5.05
C GLU A 93 -25.27 10.82 -4.62
N VAL A 94 -26.05 11.86 -4.27
CA VAL A 94 -25.46 13.09 -3.76
C VAL A 94 -24.78 12.86 -2.41
N ASP A 95 -25.40 12.11 -1.51
CA ASP A 95 -24.79 11.76 -0.21
C ASP A 95 -23.53 10.91 -0.39
N ARG A 96 -23.53 9.99 -1.34
CA ARG A 96 -22.34 9.22 -1.72
C ARG A 96 -21.21 10.16 -2.17
N LEU A 97 -21.51 11.13 -3.02
CA LEU A 97 -20.51 12.12 -3.48
C LEU A 97 -20.02 13.01 -2.34
N VAL A 98 -20.91 13.45 -1.45
CA VAL A 98 -20.50 14.24 -0.26
C VAL A 98 -19.46 13.47 0.54
N ASN A 99 -19.70 12.19 0.81
CA ASN A 99 -18.77 11.35 1.57
C ASN A 99 -17.44 11.13 0.79
N ALA A 100 -17.52 10.87 -0.51
CA ALA A 100 -16.32 10.68 -1.34
C ALA A 100 -15.46 11.96 -1.41
N VAL A 101 -16.06 13.13 -1.61
CA VAL A 101 -15.33 14.41 -1.64
C VAL A 101 -14.75 14.75 -0.27
N LEU A 102 -15.45 14.47 0.81
CA LEU A 102 -14.94 14.65 2.16
C LEU A 102 -13.77 13.71 2.47
N GLU A 103 -13.85 12.47 2.02
CA GLU A 103 -12.73 11.51 2.14
C GLU A 103 -11.49 12.02 1.40
N LEU A 104 -11.64 12.51 0.15
CA LEU A 104 -10.54 13.11 -0.62
C LEU A 104 -9.94 14.32 0.11
N GLU A 105 -10.78 15.25 0.59
CA GLU A 105 -10.36 16.47 1.27
C GLU A 105 -9.53 16.18 2.53
N LEU A 106 -9.95 15.17 3.30
CA LEU A 106 -9.37 14.83 4.60
C LEU A 106 -8.29 13.74 4.53
N THR A 107 -8.05 13.14 3.36
CA THR A 107 -6.99 12.13 3.21
C THR A 107 -5.64 12.75 3.52
N LEU A 108 -4.87 12.09 4.37
CA LEU A 108 -3.53 12.53 4.73
C LEU A 108 -2.53 12.14 3.65
N ILE A 109 -1.66 13.06 3.30
CA ILE A 109 -0.60 12.88 2.30
C ILE A 109 0.74 13.38 2.82
N PRO A 110 1.88 12.82 2.36
CA PRO A 110 3.18 13.41 2.59
C PRO A 110 3.32 14.71 1.78
N HIS A 111 3.99 15.70 2.36
CA HIS A 111 4.30 16.99 1.72
C HIS A 111 5.80 17.06 1.41
N GLY A 112 6.16 16.81 0.16
CA GLY A 112 7.56 16.72 -0.25
C GLY A 112 8.29 15.49 0.32
N LEU A 113 9.61 15.62 0.51
CA LEU A 113 10.49 14.62 1.09
C LEU A 113 11.17 15.19 2.35
N HIS A 114 11.60 14.32 3.25
CA HIS A 114 12.43 14.74 4.38
C HIS A 114 13.90 14.87 3.95
N ILE A 115 14.54 15.96 4.36
CA ILE A 115 15.98 16.18 4.20
C ILE A 115 16.62 16.04 5.57
N VAL A 116 17.49 15.05 5.75
CA VAL A 116 18.19 14.81 7.01
C VAL A 116 18.93 16.08 7.48
N GLY A 117 18.63 16.51 8.70
CA GLY A 117 19.21 17.72 9.30
C GLY A 117 18.51 19.01 8.96
N LYS A 118 17.44 18.99 8.13
CA LYS A 118 16.61 20.16 7.82
C LYS A 118 15.26 20.04 8.54
N PRO A 119 15.03 20.81 9.62
CA PRO A 119 13.73 20.86 10.26
C PRO A 119 12.63 21.32 9.29
N PRO A 120 11.40 20.79 9.41
CA PRO A 120 10.25 21.30 8.67
C PRO A 120 9.96 22.77 8.96
N SER A 121 9.35 23.49 8.03
CA SER A 121 8.87 24.87 8.21
C SER A 121 7.81 24.95 9.32
N ALA A 122 7.49 26.14 9.79
CA ALA A 122 6.47 26.33 10.83
C ALA A 122 5.06 25.86 10.38
N GLU A 123 4.75 26.02 9.10
CA GLU A 123 3.49 25.57 8.50
C GLU A 123 3.43 24.05 8.44
N GLU A 124 4.48 23.40 7.91
CA GLU A 124 4.57 21.93 7.85
C GLU A 124 4.51 21.27 9.23
N ARG A 125 5.15 21.89 10.24
CA ARG A 125 5.05 21.40 11.63
C ARG A 125 3.64 21.52 12.16
N SER A 126 2.97 22.64 11.92
CA SER A 126 1.58 22.85 12.33
C SER A 126 0.67 21.79 11.69
N ASP A 127 0.75 21.60 10.39
CA ASP A 127 -0.03 20.62 9.63
C ASP A 127 0.20 19.20 10.14
N THR A 128 1.48 18.85 10.39
CA THR A 128 1.86 17.52 10.90
C THR A 128 1.29 17.27 12.30
N LEU A 129 1.31 18.28 13.18
CA LEU A 129 0.72 18.17 14.53
C LEU A 129 -0.80 18.09 14.50
N ASP A 130 -1.45 18.78 13.55
CA ASP A 130 -2.89 18.69 13.31
C ASP A 130 -3.26 17.31 12.78
N ALA A 131 -2.52 16.79 11.81
CA ALA A 131 -2.69 15.44 11.27
C ALA A 131 -2.53 14.37 12.35
N ALA A 132 -1.59 14.55 13.28
CA ALA A 132 -1.38 13.67 14.43
C ALA A 132 -2.43 13.83 15.55
N GLY A 133 -3.39 14.73 15.41
CA GLY A 133 -4.46 14.96 16.38
C GLY A 133 -3.97 15.54 17.71
N ILE A 134 -2.87 16.28 17.73
CA ILE A 134 -2.28 16.87 18.94
C ILE A 134 -3.02 18.16 19.28
N THR A 135 -4.00 18.07 20.18
CA THR A 135 -4.88 19.17 20.57
C THR A 135 -4.48 19.84 21.89
N ASP A 136 -3.73 19.14 22.76
CA ASP A 136 -3.24 19.72 24.02
C ASP A 136 -2.19 20.80 23.75
N PRO A 137 -2.39 22.07 24.22
CA PRO A 137 -1.52 23.18 23.87
C PRO A 137 -0.08 23.04 24.40
N GLU A 138 0.11 22.49 25.62
CA GLU A 138 1.44 22.34 26.23
C GLU A 138 2.20 21.26 25.48
N ARG A 139 1.57 20.12 25.23
CA ARG A 139 2.17 19.03 24.48
C ARG A 139 2.47 19.42 23.05
N ARG A 140 1.58 20.18 22.38
CA ARG A 140 1.79 20.69 21.03
C ARG A 140 3.04 21.61 20.97
N ALA A 141 3.17 22.53 21.93
CA ALA A 141 4.33 23.42 21.99
C ALA A 141 5.66 22.65 22.23
N GLU A 142 5.64 21.62 23.07
CA GLU A 142 6.80 20.73 23.29
C GLU A 142 7.20 20.01 22.00
N LEU A 143 6.24 19.37 21.32
CA LEU A 143 6.50 18.61 20.08
C LEU A 143 6.91 19.54 18.93
N ASP A 144 6.32 20.73 18.82
CA ASP A 144 6.74 21.73 17.82
C ASP A 144 8.20 22.16 18.03
N ALA A 145 8.63 22.38 19.29
CA ALA A 145 10.00 22.71 19.59
C ALA A 145 10.98 21.56 19.23
N LEU A 146 10.57 20.30 19.43
CA LEU A 146 11.36 19.15 19.02
C LEU A 146 11.47 19.03 17.50
N LEU A 147 10.37 19.23 16.77
CA LEU A 147 10.34 19.22 15.31
C LEU A 147 11.11 20.40 14.68
N ALA A 148 11.17 21.55 15.37
CA ALA A 148 11.90 22.73 14.92
C ALA A 148 13.43 22.62 15.11
N THR A 149 13.90 21.57 15.78
CA THR A 149 15.30 21.40 16.15
C THR A 149 15.95 20.28 15.34
N ASP A 150 17.07 20.59 14.63
CA ASP A 150 17.88 19.51 14.04
C ASP A 150 18.53 18.69 15.13
N SER A 151 18.08 17.46 15.28
CA SER A 151 18.67 16.44 16.16
C SER A 151 19.39 15.33 15.38
N GLU A 152 19.31 15.32 14.06
CA GLU A 152 19.77 14.24 13.20
C GLU A 152 21.25 14.38 12.82
N LEU A 153 21.67 15.50 12.25
CA LEU A 153 23.09 15.72 11.93
C LEU A 153 23.99 15.70 13.17
N PRO A 154 23.63 16.34 14.29
CA PRO A 154 24.40 16.20 15.53
C PRO A 154 24.52 14.75 16.00
N ALA A 155 23.44 13.95 15.87
CA ALA A 155 23.48 12.53 16.25
C ALA A 155 24.37 11.70 15.32
N ILE A 156 24.35 11.96 14.02
CA ILE A 156 25.23 11.32 13.04
C ILE A 156 26.69 11.63 13.39
N LEU A 157 27.03 12.88 13.62
CA LEU A 157 28.38 13.29 14.00
C LEU A 157 28.81 12.66 15.32
N HIS A 158 27.92 12.65 16.32
CA HIS A 158 28.17 12.03 17.61
C HIS A 158 28.44 10.51 17.51
N ALA A 159 27.66 9.82 16.64
CA ALA A 159 27.88 8.41 16.39
C ALA A 159 29.18 8.12 15.64
N LEU A 160 29.56 8.97 14.67
CA LEU A 160 30.83 8.87 13.95
C LEU A 160 32.03 9.07 14.90
N ASP A 161 31.88 9.91 15.91
CA ASP A 161 32.89 10.12 16.97
C ASP A 161 32.90 8.99 18.03
N GLY A 162 32.08 7.95 17.86
CA GLY A 162 31.98 6.80 18.76
C GLY A 162 31.08 7.03 19.98
N GLY A 163 30.27 8.09 19.97
CA GLY A 163 29.35 8.44 21.04
C GLY A 163 28.16 7.50 21.17
N TYR A 164 27.57 7.46 22.35
CA TYR A 164 26.38 6.66 22.64
C TYR A 164 25.09 7.39 22.23
N LEU A 165 24.28 6.76 21.42
CA LEU A 165 22.94 7.25 21.07
C LEU A 165 21.87 6.55 21.90
N ARG A 166 20.96 7.33 22.50
CA ARG A 166 19.84 6.79 23.27
C ARG A 166 18.91 5.96 22.38
N PRO A 167 18.29 4.88 22.89
CA PRO A 167 17.35 4.09 22.12
C PRO A 167 16.05 4.86 21.83
N SER A 168 15.39 4.50 20.72
CA SER A 168 14.10 5.03 20.28
C SER A 168 13.27 3.93 19.65
N PRO A 169 11.93 3.98 19.75
CA PRO A 169 11.07 3.20 18.87
C PRO A 169 11.24 3.68 17.41
N GLY A 170 10.94 2.79 16.48
CA GLY A 170 10.78 3.15 15.07
C GLY A 170 9.34 3.54 14.74
N GLY A 171 9.12 4.10 13.58
CA GLY A 171 7.82 4.52 13.08
C GLY A 171 7.71 6.03 12.86
N ASP A 172 6.50 6.52 12.82
CA ASP A 172 6.17 7.92 12.56
C ASP A 172 5.36 8.56 13.70
N LEU A 173 5.24 9.89 13.65
CA LEU A 173 4.54 10.68 14.66
C LEU A 173 3.03 10.39 14.71
N MET A 174 2.44 9.92 13.62
CA MET A 174 1.02 9.57 13.56
C MET A 174 0.68 8.38 14.47
N ARG A 175 1.65 7.50 14.71
CA ARG A 175 1.49 6.33 15.59
C ARG A 175 1.92 6.60 17.03
N THR A 176 3.06 7.26 17.20
CA THR A 176 3.60 7.52 18.54
C THR A 176 4.46 8.77 18.58
N GLN A 177 4.22 9.58 19.61
CA GLN A 177 5.01 10.77 19.86
C GLN A 177 6.43 10.43 20.39
N ASP A 178 6.64 9.19 20.83
CA ASP A 178 7.92 8.73 21.37
C ASP A 178 9.03 8.63 20.32
N VAL A 179 8.71 8.78 19.02
CA VAL A 179 9.72 8.88 17.96
C VAL A 179 10.53 10.17 18.04
N LEU A 180 10.00 11.21 18.69
CA LEU A 180 10.67 12.49 18.88
C LEU A 180 11.47 12.57 20.21
N PRO A 181 12.61 13.30 20.22
CA PRO A 181 13.32 13.79 19.05
C PRO A 181 13.89 12.64 18.21
N THR A 182 14.10 12.87 16.93
CA THR A 182 14.85 11.95 16.05
C THR A 182 16.37 11.99 16.36
N GLY A 183 17.20 11.34 15.58
CA GLY A 183 18.64 11.26 15.87
C GLY A 183 18.97 10.25 16.99
N ARG A 184 18.06 9.33 17.30
CA ARG A 184 18.26 8.29 18.31
C ARG A 184 18.47 6.92 17.65
N ASN A 185 19.03 5.98 18.41
CA ASN A 185 19.29 4.63 17.91
C ASN A 185 18.03 3.78 17.99
N LEU A 186 17.46 3.40 16.84
CA LEU A 186 16.30 2.52 16.80
C LEU A 186 16.59 1.22 17.53
N HIS A 187 15.78 0.91 18.53
CA HIS A 187 15.91 -0.34 19.28
C HIS A 187 15.18 -1.49 18.59
N GLY A 188 15.56 -2.71 18.94
CA GLY A 188 14.89 -3.91 18.49
C GLY A 188 13.53 -4.10 19.18
N PHE A 189 12.81 -5.10 18.73
CA PHE A 189 11.55 -5.58 19.29
C PHE A 189 11.76 -6.90 20.03
N ASP A 190 10.81 -7.23 20.92
CA ASP A 190 10.76 -8.53 21.59
C ASP A 190 9.85 -9.48 20.82
N PRO A 191 10.41 -10.45 20.06
CA PRO A 191 9.60 -11.35 19.24
C PRO A 191 8.67 -12.27 20.06
N PHE A 192 8.94 -12.44 21.36
CA PHE A 192 8.07 -13.23 22.24
C PHE A 192 6.79 -12.51 22.64
N LYS A 193 6.69 -11.20 22.37
CA LYS A 193 5.51 -10.38 22.65
C LYS A 193 4.67 -10.06 21.41
N ILE A 194 5.02 -10.62 20.26
CA ILE A 194 4.32 -10.42 19.01
C ILE A 194 3.55 -11.69 18.61
N PRO A 195 2.21 -11.62 18.38
CA PRO A 195 1.34 -10.43 18.51
C PRO A 195 1.06 -10.06 19.96
N SER A 196 0.94 -8.75 20.24
CA SER A 196 0.52 -8.26 21.55
C SER A 196 -0.98 -8.51 21.79
N ILE A 197 -1.43 -8.38 23.04
CA ILE A 197 -2.86 -8.53 23.38
C ILE A 197 -3.70 -7.48 22.64
N PHE A 198 -3.19 -6.25 22.51
CA PHE A 198 -3.85 -5.19 21.76
C PHE A 198 -3.93 -5.54 20.26
N ALA A 199 -2.85 -6.02 19.68
CA ALA A 199 -2.80 -6.44 18.28
C ALA A 199 -3.76 -7.60 17.99
N VAL A 200 -3.97 -8.53 18.94
CA VAL A 200 -4.96 -9.63 18.80
C VAL A 200 -6.38 -9.07 18.67
N GLN A 201 -6.74 -8.09 19.49
CA GLN A 201 -8.07 -7.47 19.43
C GLN A 201 -8.25 -6.63 18.17
N ASP A 202 -7.23 -5.87 17.79
CA ASP A 202 -7.27 -5.02 16.61
C ASP A 202 -7.29 -5.86 15.32
N GLY A 203 -6.44 -6.88 15.23
CA GLY A 203 -6.41 -7.79 14.10
C GLY A 203 -7.72 -8.53 13.88
N ALA A 204 -8.43 -8.92 14.96
CA ALA A 204 -9.77 -9.50 14.85
C ALA A 204 -10.75 -8.51 14.19
N ARG A 205 -10.79 -7.26 14.67
CA ARG A 205 -11.65 -6.21 14.08
C ARG A 205 -11.34 -5.96 12.60
N GLN A 206 -10.06 -5.94 12.23
CA GLN A 206 -9.65 -5.74 10.85
C GLN A 206 -10.06 -6.91 9.94
N ALA A 207 -9.91 -8.15 10.42
CA ALA A 207 -10.40 -9.32 9.71
C ALA A 207 -11.91 -9.29 9.50
N ASP A 208 -12.67 -8.92 10.53
CA ASP A 208 -14.14 -8.80 10.44
C ASP A 208 -14.57 -7.68 9.46
N ARG A 209 -13.83 -6.56 9.38
CA ARG A 209 -14.06 -5.50 8.38
C ARG A 209 -13.82 -6.00 6.95
N LEU A 210 -12.78 -6.81 6.72
CA LEU A 210 -12.54 -7.42 5.42
C LEU A 210 -13.71 -8.31 5.01
N LEU A 211 -14.16 -9.18 5.91
CA LEU A 211 -15.30 -10.07 5.64
C LEU A 211 -16.60 -9.29 5.40
N ALA A 212 -16.85 -8.25 6.18
CA ALA A 212 -18.00 -7.38 6.01
C ALA A 212 -17.97 -6.63 4.68
N ARG A 213 -16.79 -6.14 4.25
CA ARG A 213 -16.63 -5.50 2.95
C ARG A 213 -16.89 -6.48 1.80
N TYR A 214 -16.31 -7.66 1.84
CA TYR A 214 -16.53 -8.69 0.83
C TYR A 214 -18.01 -9.08 0.71
N ALA A 215 -18.70 -9.21 1.83
CA ALA A 215 -20.15 -9.46 1.85
C ALA A 215 -20.96 -8.28 1.27
N ALA A 216 -20.56 -7.03 1.54
CA ALA A 216 -21.20 -5.85 0.97
C ALA A 216 -21.02 -5.74 -0.55
N ASP A 217 -19.91 -6.25 -1.08
CA ASP A 217 -19.63 -6.33 -2.51
C ASP A 217 -20.33 -7.53 -3.20
N GLY A 218 -21.17 -8.27 -2.46
CA GLY A 218 -21.97 -9.39 -2.97
C GLY A 218 -21.31 -10.76 -2.85
N GLY A 219 -20.16 -10.84 -2.19
CA GLY A 219 -19.50 -12.12 -1.85
C GLY A 219 -20.24 -12.87 -0.75
N ASP A 220 -20.06 -14.17 -0.73
CA ASP A 220 -20.46 -15.04 0.38
C ASP A 220 -19.30 -15.16 1.39
N VAL A 221 -19.33 -16.10 2.32
CA VAL A 221 -18.19 -16.35 3.20
C VAL A 221 -17.03 -16.89 2.36
N PRO A 222 -15.87 -16.21 2.30
CA PRO A 222 -14.75 -16.67 1.49
C PRO A 222 -14.20 -17.98 2.05
N GLU A 223 -13.88 -18.94 1.19
CA GLU A 223 -13.23 -20.17 1.63
C GLU A 223 -11.74 -19.93 1.88
N THR A 224 -11.08 -19.14 1.03
CA THR A 224 -9.63 -18.86 1.14
C THR A 224 -9.31 -17.38 0.94
N VAL A 225 -8.52 -16.85 1.87
CA VAL A 225 -7.92 -15.51 1.80
C VAL A 225 -6.41 -15.64 1.59
N ALA A 226 -5.86 -15.03 0.54
CA ALA A 226 -4.42 -14.84 0.39
C ALA A 226 -4.01 -13.54 1.08
N LEU A 227 -3.20 -13.59 2.12
CA LEU A 227 -2.81 -12.43 2.92
C LEU A 227 -1.30 -12.22 2.90
N VAL A 228 -0.87 -10.99 2.53
CA VAL A 228 0.54 -10.61 2.51
C VAL A 228 0.97 -10.11 3.89
N LEU A 229 2.08 -10.65 4.41
CA LEU A 229 2.67 -10.19 5.67
C LEU A 229 3.99 -9.43 5.42
N TRP A 230 3.94 -8.13 5.64
CA TRP A 230 5.10 -7.26 5.62
C TRP A 230 5.78 -7.22 6.99
N GLY A 231 7.13 -7.17 6.99
CA GLY A 231 7.90 -7.10 8.23
C GLY A 231 7.63 -5.80 8.99
N THR A 232 7.63 -4.68 8.30
CA THR A 232 7.44 -3.35 8.90
C THR A 232 6.10 -3.21 9.59
N ASP A 233 5.00 -3.58 8.90
CA ASP A 233 3.64 -3.48 9.43
C ASP A 233 3.50 -4.26 10.75
N ASN A 234 4.07 -5.49 10.77
CA ASN A 234 4.01 -6.33 11.96
C ASN A 234 4.89 -5.82 13.12
N LEU A 235 5.95 -5.09 12.83
CA LEU A 235 6.76 -4.45 13.89
C LEU A 235 6.09 -3.20 14.43
N LYS A 236 5.53 -2.35 13.55
CA LYS A 236 4.85 -1.11 13.94
C LYS A 236 3.54 -1.37 14.69
N THR A 237 2.80 -2.42 14.31
CA THR A 237 1.49 -2.76 14.89
C THR A 237 1.57 -3.83 15.98
N GLU A 238 2.78 -4.20 16.40
CA GLU A 238 3.01 -5.31 17.35
C GLU A 238 2.35 -6.62 16.93
N GLY A 239 2.22 -6.86 15.62
CA GLY A 239 1.68 -8.09 15.04
C GLY A 239 0.19 -8.06 14.67
N GLY A 240 -0.37 -6.89 14.36
CA GLY A 240 -1.76 -6.77 13.89
C GLY A 240 -2.08 -7.70 12.71
N PRO A 241 -1.32 -7.67 11.59
CA PRO A 241 -1.57 -8.57 10.47
C PRO A 241 -1.41 -10.06 10.79
N ILE A 242 -0.51 -10.45 11.69
CA ILE A 242 -0.41 -11.82 12.20
C ILE A 242 -1.71 -12.21 12.93
N ALA A 243 -2.23 -11.30 13.74
CA ALA A 243 -3.48 -11.52 14.47
C ALA A 243 -4.69 -11.62 13.53
N GLN A 244 -4.72 -10.87 12.43
CA GLN A 244 -5.74 -11.02 11.37
C GLN A 244 -5.73 -12.44 10.78
N VAL A 245 -4.55 -12.96 10.43
CA VAL A 245 -4.42 -14.35 9.93
C VAL A 245 -4.94 -15.36 10.94
N LEU A 246 -4.54 -15.24 12.20
CA LEU A 246 -4.99 -16.15 13.27
C LEU A 246 -6.50 -16.09 13.43
N TRP A 247 -7.09 -14.89 13.47
CA TRP A 247 -8.54 -14.71 13.60
C TRP A 247 -9.31 -15.32 12.42
N LEU A 248 -8.87 -15.12 11.18
CA LEU A 248 -9.47 -15.75 10.00
C LEU A 248 -9.43 -17.28 10.11
N MET A 249 -8.31 -17.87 10.51
CA MET A 249 -8.18 -19.30 10.77
C MET A 249 -8.99 -19.79 11.99
N GLY A 250 -9.55 -18.88 12.79
CA GLY A 250 -10.21 -19.21 14.06
C GLY A 250 -9.23 -19.69 15.12
N ALA A 251 -8.08 -19.09 15.21
CA ALA A 251 -7.04 -19.36 16.18
C ALA A 251 -6.62 -18.10 16.94
N GLU A 252 -5.97 -18.27 18.06
CA GLU A 252 -5.39 -17.22 18.86
C GLU A 252 -3.99 -17.61 19.39
N PRO A 253 -3.12 -16.66 19.72
CA PRO A 253 -1.82 -16.97 20.30
C PRO A 253 -1.97 -17.51 21.72
N ARG A 254 -1.11 -18.45 22.07
CA ARG A 254 -1.01 -19.00 23.42
C ARG A 254 0.25 -18.42 24.08
N HIS A 255 0.10 -17.91 25.29
CA HIS A 255 1.19 -17.33 26.08
C HIS A 255 1.44 -18.15 27.35
N ASP A 256 2.68 -18.09 27.84
CA ASP A 256 3.02 -18.62 29.16
C ASP A 256 2.65 -17.63 30.28
N SER A 257 2.95 -18.00 31.53
CA SER A 257 2.71 -17.16 32.71
C SER A 257 3.53 -15.86 32.75
N TYR A 258 4.53 -15.72 31.88
CA TYR A 258 5.35 -14.52 31.72
C TYR A 258 4.91 -13.65 30.53
N GLY A 259 3.80 -14.01 29.87
CA GLY A 259 3.30 -13.34 28.70
C GLY A 259 4.12 -13.58 27.42
N ARG A 260 4.92 -14.67 27.37
CA ARG A 260 5.73 -15.02 26.20
C ARG A 260 4.93 -15.95 25.27
N LEU A 261 5.01 -15.70 23.98
CA LEU A 261 4.41 -16.54 22.96
C LEU A 261 4.97 -17.97 23.03
N THR A 262 4.06 -18.95 23.11
CA THR A 262 4.39 -20.39 23.18
C THR A 262 3.81 -21.22 22.06
N GLY A 263 2.89 -20.67 21.25
CA GLY A 263 2.25 -21.35 20.14
C GLY A 263 0.84 -20.86 19.87
N ALA A 264 0.05 -21.62 19.14
CA ALA A 264 -1.33 -21.34 18.81
C ALA A 264 -2.31 -22.23 19.60
N LYS A 265 -3.57 -21.78 19.69
CA LYS A 265 -4.71 -22.60 20.10
C LYS A 265 -5.93 -22.24 19.26
N LEU A 266 -6.81 -23.20 19.02
CA LEU A 266 -8.04 -22.96 18.27
C LEU A 266 -9.11 -22.34 19.17
N ILE A 267 -9.85 -21.40 18.60
CA ILE A 267 -11.08 -20.88 19.17
C ILE A 267 -12.19 -21.90 18.85
N PRO A 268 -13.01 -22.36 19.81
CA PRO A 268 -14.13 -23.23 19.52
C PRO A 268 -15.07 -22.66 18.46
N LEU A 269 -15.56 -23.47 17.52
CA LEU A 269 -16.41 -23.01 16.42
C LEU A 269 -17.69 -22.29 16.89
N ASP A 270 -18.24 -22.71 18.02
CA ASP A 270 -19.43 -22.05 18.61
C ASP A 270 -19.12 -20.65 19.16
N THR A 271 -17.90 -20.43 19.62
CA THR A 271 -17.42 -19.11 20.06
C THR A 271 -17.02 -18.24 18.86
N LEU A 272 -16.44 -18.86 17.83
CA LEU A 272 -16.03 -18.16 16.59
C LEU A 272 -17.24 -17.64 15.81
N GLY A 273 -18.38 -18.35 15.85
CA GLY A 273 -19.65 -17.95 15.22
C GLY A 273 -19.69 -18.04 13.69
N ARG A 274 -18.59 -18.50 13.04
CA ARG A 274 -18.46 -18.64 11.59
C ARG A 274 -17.55 -19.83 11.26
N PRO A 275 -17.47 -20.25 9.98
CA PRO A 275 -16.47 -21.23 9.55
C PRO A 275 -15.03 -20.72 9.77
N ARG A 276 -14.08 -21.64 9.92
CA ARG A 276 -12.65 -21.33 9.79
C ARG A 276 -12.34 -21.08 8.33
N ILE A 277 -11.78 -19.92 8.05
CA ILE A 277 -11.36 -19.51 6.71
C ILE A 277 -9.95 -20.00 6.47
N ASP A 278 -9.70 -20.60 5.32
CA ASP A 278 -8.35 -20.96 4.90
C ASP A 278 -7.55 -19.70 4.57
N VAL A 279 -6.29 -19.64 4.97
CA VAL A 279 -5.46 -18.46 4.75
C VAL A 279 -4.12 -18.85 4.12
N MET A 280 -3.94 -18.49 2.86
CA MET A 280 -2.62 -18.54 2.22
C MET A 280 -1.80 -17.34 2.64
N VAL A 281 -0.83 -17.53 3.49
CA VAL A 281 0.07 -16.47 3.96
C VAL A 281 1.23 -16.30 3.01
N SER A 282 1.44 -15.11 2.45
CA SER A 282 2.61 -14.76 1.65
C SER A 282 3.55 -13.86 2.45
N LEU A 283 4.75 -14.37 2.75
CA LEU A 283 5.74 -13.64 3.55
C LEU A 283 6.60 -12.72 2.69
N SER A 284 6.83 -11.48 3.15
CA SER A 284 7.98 -10.70 2.68
C SER A 284 9.29 -11.35 3.19
N GLY A 285 10.39 -11.11 2.46
CA GLY A 285 11.69 -11.62 2.88
C GLY A 285 12.14 -11.08 4.24
N ILE A 286 11.77 -9.83 4.52
CA ILE A 286 12.07 -9.18 5.80
C ILE A 286 11.27 -9.80 6.94
N PHE A 287 9.98 -10.07 6.74
CA PHE A 287 9.16 -10.79 7.73
C PHE A 287 9.79 -12.15 8.05
N ARG A 288 10.16 -12.92 7.03
CA ARG A 288 10.82 -14.22 7.19
C ARG A 288 12.07 -14.13 8.07
N ASP A 289 12.92 -13.13 7.82
CA ASP A 289 14.19 -13.00 8.53
C ASP A 289 14.05 -12.51 9.97
N LEU A 290 13.04 -11.70 10.25
CA LEU A 290 12.86 -11.05 11.55
C LEU A 290 11.94 -11.82 12.50
N LEU A 291 10.94 -12.54 11.99
CA LEU A 291 9.83 -13.10 12.75
C LEU A 291 9.69 -14.64 12.63
N PRO A 292 10.77 -15.42 12.83
CA PRO A 292 10.73 -16.88 12.69
C PRO A 292 9.83 -17.58 13.71
N LEU A 293 9.59 -17.00 14.89
CA LEU A 293 8.64 -17.54 15.87
C LEU A 293 7.21 -17.41 15.39
N GLN A 294 6.89 -16.31 14.73
CA GLN A 294 5.56 -16.04 14.18
C GLN A 294 5.27 -16.90 12.95
N ILE A 295 6.28 -17.24 12.16
CA ILE A 295 6.14 -18.24 11.09
C ILE A 295 5.70 -19.59 11.66
N LYS A 296 6.34 -20.05 12.74
CA LYS A 296 5.97 -21.29 13.41
C LYS A 296 4.58 -21.22 14.03
N LEU A 297 4.22 -20.08 14.63
CA LEU A 297 2.89 -19.83 15.19
C LEU A 297 1.79 -20.00 14.13
N LEU A 298 1.97 -19.40 12.95
CA LEU A 298 1.02 -19.47 11.85
C LEU A 298 0.94 -20.88 11.25
N ALA A 299 2.08 -21.54 11.09
CA ALA A 299 2.12 -22.93 10.63
C ALA A 299 1.46 -23.90 11.64
N GLU A 300 1.65 -23.68 12.94
CA GLU A 300 0.98 -24.46 14.00
C GLU A 300 -0.53 -24.23 13.97
N ALA A 301 -1.00 -22.98 13.82
CA ALA A 301 -2.43 -22.66 13.72
C ALA A 301 -3.09 -23.38 12.54
N ALA A 302 -2.46 -23.36 11.36
CA ALA A 302 -2.95 -24.04 10.17
C ALA A 302 -3.00 -25.58 10.37
N LEU A 303 -1.96 -26.17 10.96
CA LEU A 303 -1.93 -27.61 11.25
C LEU A 303 -2.99 -28.01 12.27
N LEU A 304 -3.15 -27.25 13.36
CA LEU A 304 -4.20 -27.49 14.35
C LEU A 304 -5.60 -27.45 13.73
N ALA A 305 -5.87 -26.46 12.87
CA ALA A 305 -7.14 -26.35 12.16
C ALA A 305 -7.37 -27.52 11.19
N ALA A 306 -6.36 -27.90 10.41
CA ALA A 306 -6.48 -29.01 9.47
C ALA A 306 -6.72 -30.39 10.16
N THR A 307 -6.15 -30.56 11.35
CA THR A 307 -6.25 -31.82 12.12
C THR A 307 -7.42 -31.87 13.09
N ALA A 308 -8.10 -30.72 13.32
CA ALA A 308 -9.28 -30.67 14.18
C ALA A 308 -10.40 -31.56 13.65
N ASP A 309 -11.06 -32.28 14.54
CA ASP A 309 -12.21 -33.12 14.17
C ASP A 309 -13.48 -32.27 14.06
N GLU A 310 -13.56 -31.49 12.96
CA GLU A 310 -14.62 -30.54 12.66
C GLU A 310 -15.23 -30.83 11.28
N PRO A 311 -16.52 -30.52 11.06
CA PRO A 311 -17.15 -30.64 9.74
C PRO A 311 -16.41 -29.77 8.71
N VAL A 312 -16.21 -30.28 7.49
CA VAL A 312 -15.49 -29.56 6.41
C VAL A 312 -16.21 -28.31 5.95
N GLU A 313 -17.53 -28.25 6.11
CA GLU A 313 -18.37 -27.08 5.81
C GLU A 313 -18.16 -25.94 6.80
N ARG A 314 -17.60 -26.23 7.95
CA ARG A 314 -17.27 -25.26 8.99
C ARG A 314 -15.75 -25.06 9.19
N ASN A 315 -14.92 -25.76 8.39
CA ASN A 315 -13.46 -25.67 8.48
C ASN A 315 -12.85 -25.83 7.09
N PHE A 316 -12.66 -24.72 6.40
CA PHE A 316 -12.15 -24.72 5.02
C PHE A 316 -10.67 -25.11 4.95
N ILE A 317 -9.88 -24.90 6.02
CA ILE A 317 -8.49 -25.35 6.10
C ILE A 317 -8.45 -26.88 6.05
N ARG A 318 -9.28 -27.54 6.85
CA ARG A 318 -9.42 -29.00 6.85
C ARG A 318 -9.98 -29.51 5.52
N LYS A 319 -10.99 -28.84 4.97
CA LYS A 319 -11.59 -29.16 3.67
C LYS A 319 -10.52 -29.26 2.58
N HIS A 320 -9.73 -28.21 2.39
CA HIS A 320 -8.71 -28.14 1.35
C HIS A 320 -7.52 -29.07 1.62
N ALA A 321 -7.11 -29.23 2.88
CA ALA A 321 -6.04 -30.15 3.23
C ALA A 321 -6.41 -31.63 2.95
N LEU A 322 -7.64 -32.05 3.28
CA LEU A 322 -8.14 -33.40 3.00
C LEU A 322 -8.32 -33.63 1.49
N ALA A 323 -8.84 -32.62 0.75
CA ALA A 323 -8.97 -32.70 -0.71
C ALA A 323 -7.59 -32.88 -1.37
N PHE A 324 -6.62 -32.05 -1.01
CA PHE A 324 -5.24 -32.17 -1.51
C PHE A 324 -4.64 -33.55 -1.21
N GLN A 325 -4.78 -34.03 0.04
CA GLN A 325 -4.28 -35.34 0.44
C GLN A 325 -4.92 -36.48 -0.36
N ALA A 326 -6.23 -36.41 -0.62
CA ALA A 326 -6.95 -37.40 -1.41
C ALA A 326 -6.47 -37.46 -2.86
N GLU A 327 -6.14 -36.33 -3.45
CA GLU A 327 -5.70 -36.24 -4.84
C GLU A 327 -4.21 -36.58 -5.03
N ASN A 328 -3.36 -36.12 -4.10
CA ASN A 328 -1.90 -36.15 -4.25
C ASN A 328 -1.20 -37.15 -3.30
N GLY A 329 -1.93 -37.72 -2.34
CA GLY A 329 -1.35 -38.57 -1.28
C GLY A 329 -0.55 -37.75 -0.26
N GLY A 330 0.32 -38.40 0.50
CA GLY A 330 1.16 -37.78 1.51
C GLY A 330 0.49 -37.66 2.88
N THR A 331 1.09 -36.89 3.77
CA THR A 331 0.57 -36.68 5.13
C THR A 331 -0.37 -35.47 5.16
N LEU A 332 -1.27 -35.46 6.16
CA LEU A 332 -2.12 -34.30 6.40
C LEU A 332 -1.29 -33.07 6.82
N GLU A 333 -0.15 -33.26 7.49
CA GLU A 333 0.79 -32.21 7.83
C GLU A 333 1.37 -31.53 6.57
N ASP A 334 1.76 -32.33 5.55
CA ASP A 334 2.23 -31.81 4.27
C ASP A 334 1.13 -31.02 3.52
N ALA A 335 -0.11 -31.48 3.61
CA ALA A 335 -1.27 -30.85 3.00
C ALA A 335 -1.75 -29.57 3.74
N ALA A 336 -1.40 -29.45 5.03
CA ALA A 336 -1.83 -28.34 5.90
C ALA A 336 -0.92 -27.12 5.84
N VAL A 337 0.18 -27.14 5.08
CA VAL A 337 1.06 -25.96 4.99
C VAL A 337 0.35 -24.79 4.33
N ARG A 338 0.39 -23.61 4.99
CA ARG A 338 -0.31 -22.40 4.55
C ARG A 338 0.59 -21.15 4.52
N VAL A 339 1.82 -21.26 5.02
CA VAL A 339 2.77 -20.15 5.07
C VAL A 339 3.77 -20.32 3.95
N PHE A 340 3.79 -19.37 3.01
CA PHE A 340 4.64 -19.39 1.83
C PHE A 340 5.51 -18.14 1.74
N GLY A 341 6.64 -18.23 1.08
CA GLY A 341 7.57 -17.14 0.90
C GLY A 341 8.72 -17.49 -0.04
N ASN A 342 9.79 -16.71 0.06
CA ASN A 342 11.02 -16.97 -0.70
C ASN A 342 11.88 -18.06 -0.05
N ALA A 343 12.80 -18.64 -0.83
CA ALA A 343 13.92 -19.39 -0.26
C ALA A 343 14.77 -18.50 0.67
N ASP A 344 15.61 -19.12 1.48
CA ASP A 344 16.55 -18.39 2.35
C ASP A 344 17.39 -17.41 1.53
N SER A 345 17.58 -16.21 2.09
CA SER A 345 18.35 -15.11 1.49
C SER A 345 17.80 -14.54 0.17
N ALA A 346 16.60 -14.95 -0.26
CA ALA A 346 15.92 -14.37 -1.43
C ALA A 346 14.83 -13.40 -1.01
N TYR A 347 14.65 -12.31 -1.78
CA TYR A 347 13.67 -11.25 -1.54
C TYR A 347 12.88 -10.96 -2.82
N GLY A 348 11.69 -10.39 -2.68
CA GLY A 348 10.80 -10.02 -3.78
C GLY A 348 10.28 -11.20 -4.60
N SER A 349 9.33 -10.97 -5.46
CA SER A 349 8.84 -11.96 -6.42
C SER A 349 9.39 -11.77 -7.83
N ASN A 350 10.09 -10.66 -8.08
CA ASN A 350 10.65 -10.23 -9.37
C ASN A 350 9.58 -9.88 -10.43
N VAL A 351 8.34 -9.70 -10.05
CA VAL A 351 7.28 -9.19 -10.93
C VAL A 351 7.58 -7.74 -11.29
N ASN A 352 7.99 -6.93 -10.30
CA ASN A 352 8.42 -5.54 -10.50
C ASN A 352 9.62 -5.43 -11.45
N VAL A 353 10.62 -6.32 -11.31
CA VAL A 353 11.81 -6.33 -12.19
C VAL A 353 11.42 -6.69 -13.62
N LEU A 354 10.56 -7.69 -13.80
CA LEU A 354 10.08 -8.10 -15.11
C LEU A 354 9.26 -6.99 -15.77
N LEU A 355 8.38 -6.33 -15.00
CA LEU A 355 7.60 -5.19 -15.47
C LEU A 355 8.51 -4.02 -15.86
N ASP A 356 9.46 -3.65 -15.01
CA ASP A 356 10.34 -2.50 -15.27
C ASP A 356 11.22 -2.69 -16.52
N SER A 357 11.62 -3.93 -16.79
CA SER A 357 12.39 -4.27 -17.99
C SER A 357 11.59 -4.22 -19.30
N GLY A 358 10.24 -4.22 -19.22
CA GLY A 358 9.37 -4.34 -20.40
C GLY A 358 9.49 -5.69 -21.15
N ALA A 359 10.34 -6.60 -20.68
CA ALA A 359 10.70 -7.85 -21.35
C ALA A 359 9.71 -9.00 -21.05
N TRP A 360 8.42 -8.72 -21.07
CA TRP A 360 7.35 -9.70 -20.92
C TRP A 360 6.30 -9.51 -22.02
N ASN A 361 5.81 -10.62 -22.56
CA ASN A 361 4.86 -10.63 -23.67
C ASN A 361 3.44 -10.95 -23.21
N ASP A 362 3.33 -11.73 -22.14
CA ASP A 362 2.06 -12.23 -21.60
C ASP A 362 2.01 -11.95 -20.09
N GLU A 363 0.85 -11.53 -19.61
CA GLU A 363 0.61 -11.27 -18.18
C GLU A 363 0.76 -12.55 -17.32
N ASP A 364 0.61 -13.75 -17.90
CA ASP A 364 0.86 -15.02 -17.21
C ASP A 364 2.33 -15.18 -16.79
N GLU A 365 3.28 -14.56 -17.52
CA GLU A 365 4.69 -14.56 -17.15
C GLU A 365 4.93 -13.88 -15.79
N LEU A 366 4.12 -12.86 -15.46
CA LEU A 366 4.15 -12.19 -14.15
C LEU A 366 3.72 -13.15 -13.02
N GLY A 367 2.65 -13.95 -13.28
CA GLY A 367 2.22 -15.00 -12.37
C GLY A 367 3.26 -16.11 -12.19
N ASP A 368 3.93 -16.51 -13.29
CA ASP A 368 5.00 -17.51 -13.23
C ASP A 368 6.21 -17.03 -12.43
N ALA A 369 6.62 -15.76 -12.60
CA ALA A 369 7.67 -15.15 -11.80
C ALA A 369 7.35 -15.22 -10.31
N PHE A 370 6.12 -14.86 -9.93
CA PHE A 370 5.65 -14.96 -8.54
C PHE A 370 5.72 -16.40 -8.02
N VAL A 371 5.11 -17.37 -8.71
CA VAL A 371 5.06 -18.78 -8.28
C VAL A 371 6.47 -19.35 -8.13
N LYS A 372 7.35 -19.05 -9.08
CA LYS A 372 8.74 -19.50 -9.06
C LYS A 372 9.49 -19.00 -7.82
N ARG A 373 9.22 -17.80 -7.37
CA ARG A 373 9.93 -17.15 -6.25
C ARG A 373 9.29 -17.42 -4.89
N LYS A 374 7.97 -17.54 -4.82
CA LYS A 374 7.19 -17.60 -3.57
C LYS A 374 6.69 -19.00 -3.19
N GLY A 375 6.89 -20.01 -4.01
CA GLY A 375 6.40 -21.39 -3.74
C GLY A 375 7.19 -22.18 -2.69
N PHE A 376 7.89 -21.52 -1.75
CA PHE A 376 8.56 -22.17 -0.62
C PHE A 376 7.65 -22.15 0.60
N ALA A 377 7.19 -23.32 1.05
CA ALA A 377 6.35 -23.49 2.22
C ALA A 377 7.16 -23.59 3.51
N TYR A 378 6.62 -23.01 4.57
CA TYR A 378 7.17 -23.02 5.92
C TYR A 378 6.23 -23.81 6.84
N GLY A 379 6.64 -25.00 7.24
CA GLY A 379 5.92 -25.80 8.23
C GLY A 379 6.29 -25.44 9.67
N VAL A 380 5.83 -26.20 10.63
CA VAL A 380 6.09 -26.00 12.07
C VAL A 380 7.57 -26.05 12.45
N ASN A 381 8.41 -26.65 11.63
CA ASN A 381 9.87 -26.63 11.79
C ASN A 381 10.50 -25.28 11.40
N GLY A 382 9.75 -24.40 10.70
CA GLY A 382 10.18 -23.08 10.26
C GLY A 382 11.23 -23.08 9.14
N LYS A 383 11.46 -24.20 8.45
CA LYS A 383 12.42 -24.30 7.35
C LYS A 383 11.70 -24.26 6.00
N PRO A 384 12.21 -23.48 5.02
CA PRO A 384 11.60 -23.42 3.70
C PRO A 384 11.78 -24.74 2.94
N GLN A 385 10.69 -25.19 2.33
CA GLN A 385 10.69 -26.33 1.42
C GLN A 385 9.88 -25.99 0.16
N ARG A 386 10.40 -26.28 -1.01
CA ARG A 386 9.66 -26.11 -2.24
C ARG A 386 8.45 -27.05 -2.27
N ARG A 387 7.23 -26.51 -2.45
CA ARG A 387 5.97 -27.24 -2.39
C ARG A 387 5.00 -26.78 -3.48
N ASP A 388 5.38 -26.97 -4.75
CA ASP A 388 4.63 -26.45 -5.91
C ASP A 388 3.20 -26.98 -5.99
N ALA A 389 2.98 -28.29 -5.75
CA ALA A 389 1.66 -28.89 -5.87
C ALA A 389 0.66 -28.32 -4.84
N VAL A 390 1.03 -28.25 -3.56
CA VAL A 390 0.16 -27.69 -2.53
C VAL A 390 -0.04 -26.19 -2.73
N PHE A 391 0.99 -25.48 -3.20
CA PHE A 391 0.89 -24.06 -3.50
C PHE A 391 -0.11 -23.79 -4.63
N ALA A 392 -0.03 -24.55 -5.73
CA ALA A 392 -0.97 -24.44 -6.84
C ALA A 392 -2.40 -24.81 -6.42
N HIS A 393 -2.57 -25.86 -5.59
CA HIS A 393 -3.88 -26.26 -5.07
C HIS A 393 -4.52 -25.14 -4.24
N ILE A 394 -3.76 -24.48 -3.34
CA ILE A 394 -4.28 -23.38 -2.53
C ILE A 394 -4.58 -22.15 -3.39
N LEU A 395 -3.72 -21.79 -4.35
CA LEU A 395 -3.98 -20.67 -5.25
C LEU A 395 -5.30 -20.85 -6.04
N SER A 396 -5.69 -22.10 -6.36
CA SER A 396 -6.95 -22.36 -7.06
C SER A 396 -8.22 -22.15 -6.21
N SER A 397 -8.09 -22.05 -4.88
CA SER A 397 -9.20 -21.84 -3.95
C SER A 397 -9.31 -20.40 -3.43
N VAL A 398 -8.37 -19.51 -3.78
CA VAL A 398 -8.33 -18.12 -3.27
C VAL A 398 -9.49 -17.29 -3.81
N ASP A 399 -10.34 -16.77 -2.93
CA ASP A 399 -11.43 -15.85 -3.24
C ASP A 399 -11.00 -14.39 -3.07
N ILE A 400 -10.18 -14.12 -2.06
CA ILE A 400 -9.72 -12.78 -1.69
C ILE A 400 -8.19 -12.76 -1.64
N ALA A 401 -7.58 -11.70 -2.22
CA ALA A 401 -6.19 -11.32 -1.97
C ALA A 401 -6.16 -10.01 -1.18
N TYR A 402 -5.35 -9.94 -0.11
CA TYR A 402 -5.40 -8.84 0.85
C TYR A 402 -4.02 -8.46 1.37
N GLN A 403 -3.82 -7.16 1.59
CA GLN A 403 -2.73 -6.65 2.43
C GLN A 403 -3.18 -5.42 3.21
N ASN A 404 -2.45 -5.11 4.29
CA ASN A 404 -2.59 -3.85 5.01
C ASN A 404 -1.77 -2.74 4.35
N LEU A 405 -2.22 -1.50 4.53
CA LEU A 405 -1.47 -0.27 4.30
C LEU A 405 -1.40 0.48 5.63
N ASP A 406 -0.21 0.65 6.21
CA ASP A 406 -0.04 1.20 7.55
C ASP A 406 0.85 2.46 7.60
N SER A 407 1.14 3.05 6.43
CA SER A 407 1.97 4.23 6.30
C SER A 407 1.27 5.32 5.49
N ILE A 408 1.30 6.56 5.99
CA ILE A 408 0.85 7.74 5.22
C ILE A 408 1.89 8.13 4.18
N GLU A 409 3.17 7.96 4.48
CA GLU A 409 4.27 8.22 3.54
C GLU A 409 4.19 7.31 2.31
N LEU A 410 3.97 6.01 2.55
CA LEU A 410 3.92 4.99 1.52
C LEU A 410 2.48 4.70 1.09
N GLY A 411 2.24 4.67 -0.20
CA GLY A 411 0.98 4.28 -0.80
C GLY A 411 1.13 3.03 -1.67
N VAL A 412 0.02 2.49 -2.15
CA VAL A 412 0.05 1.35 -3.07
C VAL A 412 0.66 1.72 -4.42
N THR A 413 0.64 3.00 -4.78
CA THR A 413 1.20 3.53 -6.03
C THR A 413 2.61 4.09 -5.87
N THR A 414 3.17 4.14 -4.65
CA THR A 414 4.53 4.66 -4.40
C THR A 414 5.55 3.56 -4.11
N VAL A 415 5.10 2.31 -3.85
CA VAL A 415 5.96 1.17 -3.52
C VAL A 415 5.73 0.03 -4.50
N ASP A 416 6.74 -0.29 -5.28
CA ASP A 416 6.73 -1.35 -6.29
C ASP A 416 6.55 -2.77 -5.69
N HIS A 417 7.05 -3.00 -4.47
CA HIS A 417 6.92 -4.28 -3.79
C HIS A 417 5.47 -4.69 -3.50
N TYR A 418 4.55 -3.72 -3.46
CA TYR A 418 3.13 -4.02 -3.23
C TYR A 418 2.51 -4.72 -4.43
N PHE A 419 2.62 -4.17 -5.64
CA PHE A 419 2.15 -4.89 -6.82
C PHE A 419 3.02 -6.10 -7.16
N ASP A 420 4.34 -6.07 -6.85
CA ASP A 420 5.22 -7.24 -6.97
C ASP A 420 4.65 -8.46 -6.26
N THR A 421 4.16 -8.28 -5.04
CA THR A 421 3.68 -9.41 -4.21
C THR A 421 2.18 -9.62 -4.34
N LEU A 422 1.34 -8.63 -4.02
CA LEU A 422 -0.13 -8.77 -4.05
C LEU A 422 -0.64 -8.90 -5.48
N GLY A 423 -0.10 -8.11 -6.40
CA GLY A 423 -0.40 -8.23 -7.83
C GLY A 423 0.08 -9.56 -8.40
N GLY A 424 1.27 -10.03 -8.00
CA GLY A 424 1.77 -11.36 -8.35
C GLY A 424 0.86 -12.49 -7.88
N ILE A 425 0.29 -12.40 -6.67
CA ILE A 425 -0.76 -13.30 -6.17
C ILE A 425 -1.97 -13.26 -7.10
N SER A 426 -2.46 -12.07 -7.47
CA SER A 426 -3.60 -11.90 -8.36
C SER A 426 -3.43 -12.67 -9.67
N ARG A 427 -2.28 -12.53 -10.32
CA ARG A 427 -1.98 -13.26 -11.58
C ARG A 427 -1.87 -14.76 -11.38
N ALA A 428 -1.19 -15.19 -10.32
CA ALA A 428 -1.06 -16.62 -10.00
C ALA A 428 -2.41 -17.27 -9.71
N VAL A 429 -3.30 -16.58 -8.99
CA VAL A 429 -4.67 -17.04 -8.70
C VAL A 429 -5.50 -17.09 -9.97
N LYS A 430 -5.51 -16.03 -10.79
CA LYS A 430 -6.25 -15.99 -12.06
C LYS A 430 -5.89 -17.17 -12.95
N ARG A 431 -4.59 -17.48 -13.06
CA ARG A 431 -4.11 -18.63 -13.82
C ARG A 431 -4.54 -19.97 -13.19
N ALA A 432 -4.38 -20.13 -11.88
CA ALA A 432 -4.76 -21.36 -11.18
C ALA A 432 -6.28 -21.66 -11.24
N ARG A 433 -7.10 -20.59 -11.34
CA ARG A 433 -8.56 -20.67 -11.46
C ARG A 433 -9.08 -20.65 -12.92
N GLY A 434 -8.20 -20.85 -13.90
CA GLY A 434 -8.59 -20.91 -15.31
C GLY A 434 -9.15 -19.59 -15.88
N GLY A 435 -8.66 -18.44 -15.39
CA GLY A 435 -9.03 -17.12 -15.86
C GLY A 435 -9.89 -16.29 -14.89
N THR A 436 -10.38 -16.89 -13.78
CA THR A 436 -11.17 -16.16 -12.77
C THR A 436 -10.25 -15.48 -11.77
N SER A 437 -10.37 -14.17 -11.62
CA SER A 437 -9.60 -13.39 -10.65
C SER A 437 -10.13 -13.56 -9.21
N ALA A 438 -9.27 -13.35 -8.22
CA ALA A 438 -9.70 -13.08 -6.85
C ALA A 438 -10.06 -11.60 -6.69
N GLU A 439 -10.91 -11.28 -5.71
CA GLU A 439 -11.12 -9.90 -5.29
C GLU A 439 -9.89 -9.41 -4.52
N ILE A 440 -9.48 -8.16 -4.78
CA ILE A 440 -8.25 -7.60 -4.20
C ILE A 440 -8.59 -6.42 -3.33
N TYR A 441 -8.26 -6.55 -2.04
CA TYR A 441 -8.54 -5.52 -1.05
C TYR A 441 -7.27 -5.01 -0.36
N ILE A 442 -7.32 -3.73 -0.02
CA ILE A 442 -6.34 -3.02 0.81
C ILE A 442 -7.03 -2.59 2.10
N GLY A 443 -6.47 -2.99 3.23
CA GLY A 443 -6.91 -2.53 4.55
C GLY A 443 -6.11 -1.31 4.98
N ASP A 444 -6.72 -0.15 4.93
CA ASP A 444 -6.08 1.10 5.34
C ASP A 444 -6.03 1.21 6.87
N GLN A 445 -4.84 1.06 7.43
CA GLN A 445 -4.54 1.14 8.87
C GLN A 445 -3.93 2.48 9.27
N THR A 446 -3.87 3.44 8.35
CA THR A 446 -3.25 4.75 8.60
C THR A 446 -4.08 5.61 9.56
N ARG A 447 -5.37 5.33 9.63
CA ARG A 447 -6.33 5.91 10.58
C ARG A 447 -7.01 4.81 11.40
N GLY A 448 -7.56 5.16 12.55
CA GLY A 448 -8.20 4.19 13.46
C GLY A 448 -9.49 3.55 12.95
N ASP A 449 -10.05 4.00 11.82
CA ASP A 449 -11.25 3.47 11.21
C ASP A 449 -11.03 2.16 10.44
N GLY A 450 -9.80 1.93 9.94
CA GLY A 450 -9.42 0.70 9.27
C GLY A 450 -10.24 0.39 8.01
N ALA A 451 -10.44 1.39 7.15
CA ALA A 451 -11.22 1.25 5.93
C ALA A 451 -10.67 0.15 5.02
N VAL A 452 -11.57 -0.63 4.40
CA VAL A 452 -11.21 -1.66 3.42
C VAL A 452 -11.70 -1.22 2.06
N ARG A 453 -10.76 -1.06 1.09
CA ARG A 453 -11.03 -0.65 -0.28
C ARG A 453 -10.58 -1.71 -1.26
N THR A 454 -11.23 -1.79 -2.41
CA THR A 454 -10.66 -2.54 -3.54
C THR A 454 -9.37 -1.85 -4.01
N ILE A 455 -8.51 -2.60 -4.72
CA ILE A 455 -7.28 -2.00 -5.26
C ILE A 455 -7.58 -0.87 -6.25
N GLY A 456 -8.65 -0.99 -7.04
CA GLY A 456 -9.09 0.07 -7.95
C GLY A 456 -9.50 1.35 -7.21
N GLU A 457 -10.26 1.23 -6.12
CA GLU A 457 -10.63 2.36 -5.26
C GLU A 457 -9.40 3.01 -4.62
N GLN A 458 -8.46 2.20 -4.13
CA GLN A 458 -7.25 2.72 -3.49
C GLN A 458 -6.33 3.45 -4.49
N VAL A 459 -6.11 2.89 -5.68
CA VAL A 459 -5.35 3.56 -6.75
C VAL A 459 -6.02 4.87 -7.16
N ALA A 460 -7.35 4.88 -7.31
CA ALA A 460 -8.11 6.08 -7.64
C ALA A 460 -8.02 7.16 -6.54
N LEU A 461 -8.07 6.76 -5.27
CA LEU A 461 -7.87 7.65 -4.12
C LEU A 461 -6.48 8.29 -4.15
N GLU A 462 -5.43 7.48 -4.27
CA GLU A 462 -4.04 7.97 -4.29
C GLU A 462 -3.74 8.81 -5.53
N THR A 463 -4.31 8.48 -6.69
CA THR A 463 -4.17 9.29 -7.89
C THR A 463 -4.73 10.70 -7.66
N ARG A 464 -5.95 10.82 -7.09
CA ARG A 464 -6.57 12.13 -6.83
C ARG A 464 -5.90 12.91 -5.69
N THR A 465 -5.54 12.21 -4.61
CA THR A 465 -4.98 12.89 -3.43
C THR A 465 -3.49 13.20 -3.54
N ARG A 466 -2.78 12.45 -4.38
CA ARG A 466 -1.33 12.58 -4.60
C ARG A 466 -1.02 13.00 -6.03
N ALA A 467 -0.97 12.09 -7.00
CA ALA A 467 -0.39 12.33 -8.31
C ALA A 467 -1.03 13.51 -9.08
N LEU A 468 -2.34 13.70 -9.00
CA LEU A 468 -3.02 14.82 -9.66
C LEU A 468 -3.13 16.07 -8.77
N ASN A 469 -2.73 15.98 -7.51
CA ASN A 469 -2.87 17.07 -6.55
C ASN A 469 -1.67 18.01 -6.59
N PRO A 470 -1.86 19.31 -6.97
CA PRO A 470 -0.78 20.27 -6.98
C PRO A 470 -0.04 20.38 -5.64
N LYS A 471 -0.75 20.26 -4.52
CA LYS A 471 -0.13 20.31 -3.19
C LYS A 471 0.93 19.21 -3.01
N TRP A 472 0.73 18.03 -3.59
CA TRP A 472 1.67 16.92 -3.51
C TRP A 472 2.82 17.06 -4.52
N TYR A 473 2.51 17.24 -5.81
CA TYR A 473 3.57 17.22 -6.81
C TYR A 473 4.43 18.50 -6.82
N GLU A 474 3.87 19.66 -6.49
CA GLU A 474 4.69 20.89 -6.37
C GLU A 474 5.68 20.78 -5.21
N ALA A 475 5.26 20.24 -4.06
CA ALA A 475 6.16 19.98 -2.95
C ALA A 475 7.28 18.99 -3.31
N LEU A 476 6.99 17.96 -4.14
CA LEU A 476 8.03 17.06 -4.65
C LEU A 476 8.98 17.75 -5.61
N LEU A 477 8.49 18.62 -6.51
CA LEU A 477 9.34 19.33 -7.46
C LEU A 477 10.36 20.24 -6.79
N GLU A 478 10.12 20.72 -5.56
CA GLU A 478 11.12 21.42 -4.76
C GLU A 478 12.36 20.57 -4.43
N HIS A 479 12.23 19.24 -4.48
CA HIS A 479 13.32 18.28 -4.29
C HIS A 479 14.06 17.91 -5.60
N GLY A 480 13.75 18.61 -6.70
CA GLY A 480 14.46 18.48 -7.97
C GLY A 480 14.42 17.06 -8.54
N TYR A 481 15.59 16.49 -8.80
CA TYR A 481 15.76 15.16 -9.41
C TYR A 481 14.96 14.07 -8.72
N GLU A 482 15.02 13.99 -7.38
CA GLU A 482 14.33 12.96 -6.59
C GLU A 482 12.82 13.14 -6.61
N GLY A 483 12.33 14.39 -6.59
CA GLY A 483 10.88 14.64 -6.66
C GLY A 483 10.26 14.15 -7.97
N VAL A 484 10.94 14.35 -9.10
CA VAL A 484 10.49 13.83 -10.40
C VAL A 484 10.55 12.29 -10.44
N ARG A 485 11.58 11.69 -9.82
CA ARG A 485 11.68 10.23 -9.68
C ARG A 485 10.51 9.65 -8.89
N GLU A 486 10.05 10.31 -7.82
CA GLU A 486 8.86 9.87 -7.06
C GLU A 486 7.58 9.93 -7.92
N ILE A 487 7.41 10.99 -8.72
CA ILE A 487 6.28 11.10 -9.66
C ILE A 487 6.34 9.96 -10.70
N GLU A 488 7.51 9.69 -11.27
CA GLU A 488 7.72 8.59 -12.22
C GLU A 488 7.37 7.24 -11.59
N SER A 489 7.84 6.99 -10.36
CA SER A 489 7.54 5.77 -9.62
C SER A 489 6.04 5.55 -9.44
N HIS A 490 5.28 6.63 -9.15
CA HIS A 490 3.82 6.56 -9.05
C HIS A 490 3.17 6.10 -10.37
N VAL A 491 3.62 6.64 -11.51
CA VAL A 491 3.11 6.24 -12.85
C VAL A 491 3.49 4.79 -13.17
N THR A 492 4.73 4.40 -12.93
CA THR A 492 5.22 3.03 -13.15
C THR A 492 4.47 2.01 -12.27
N ASN A 493 4.23 2.33 -10.99
CA ASN A 493 3.49 1.43 -10.10
C ASN A 493 2.00 1.35 -10.48
N THR A 494 1.41 2.42 -11.00
CA THR A 494 0.05 2.41 -11.56
C THR A 494 -0.05 1.44 -12.74
N LEU A 495 0.94 1.45 -13.66
CA LEU A 495 1.06 0.46 -14.73
C LEU A 495 1.21 -0.96 -14.15
N GLY A 496 2.00 -1.12 -13.10
CA GLY A 496 2.19 -2.40 -12.40
C GLY A 496 0.88 -2.98 -11.87
N TRP A 497 0.02 -2.14 -11.30
CA TRP A 497 -1.31 -2.56 -10.87
C TRP A 497 -2.23 -2.92 -12.04
N SER A 498 -2.19 -2.21 -13.16
CA SER A 498 -2.91 -2.61 -14.37
C SER A 498 -2.45 -3.97 -14.87
N ALA A 499 -1.14 -4.15 -15.02
CA ALA A 499 -0.55 -5.39 -15.53
C ALA A 499 -0.87 -6.60 -14.65
N THR A 500 -0.95 -6.40 -13.34
CA THR A 500 -1.15 -7.50 -12.39
C THR A 500 -2.60 -7.76 -12.03
N THR A 501 -3.46 -6.73 -12.05
CA THR A 501 -4.85 -6.86 -11.57
C THR A 501 -5.90 -6.54 -12.62
N GLY A 502 -5.59 -5.66 -13.57
CA GLY A 502 -6.55 -5.13 -14.53
C GLY A 502 -7.61 -4.20 -13.91
N GLN A 503 -7.41 -3.69 -12.68
CA GLN A 503 -8.42 -2.94 -11.93
C GLN A 503 -8.16 -1.42 -11.88
N VAL A 504 -7.18 -0.91 -12.62
CA VAL A 504 -6.95 0.54 -12.72
C VAL A 504 -7.90 1.14 -13.76
N ALA A 505 -8.64 2.16 -13.36
CA ALA A 505 -9.59 2.82 -14.23
C ALA A 505 -8.89 3.64 -15.34
N PRO A 506 -9.40 3.59 -16.60
CA PRO A 506 -8.76 4.28 -17.75
C PRO A 506 -8.58 5.78 -17.57
N TRP A 507 -9.47 6.48 -16.86
CA TRP A 507 -9.37 7.92 -16.59
C TRP A 507 -8.08 8.29 -15.86
N VAL A 508 -7.49 7.36 -15.08
CA VAL A 508 -6.23 7.57 -14.36
C VAL A 508 -5.11 7.90 -15.35
N TYR A 509 -4.97 7.10 -16.40
CA TYR A 509 -3.97 7.32 -17.44
C TYR A 509 -4.21 8.59 -18.23
N GLN A 510 -5.47 8.88 -18.56
CA GLN A 510 -5.84 10.11 -19.26
C GLN A 510 -5.38 11.33 -18.47
N GLN A 511 -5.72 11.42 -17.19
CA GLN A 511 -5.40 12.58 -16.36
C GLN A 511 -3.91 12.68 -16.02
N LEU A 512 -3.21 11.54 -15.84
CA LEU A 512 -1.76 11.55 -15.69
C LEU A 512 -1.06 12.06 -16.96
N SER A 513 -1.54 11.67 -18.15
CA SER A 513 -1.04 12.15 -19.42
C SER A 513 -1.23 13.66 -19.59
N GLU A 514 -2.44 14.14 -19.31
CA GLU A 514 -2.77 15.57 -19.36
C GLU A 514 -1.92 16.40 -18.39
N THR A 515 -1.66 15.87 -17.18
CA THR A 515 -0.95 16.60 -16.13
C THR A 515 0.55 16.67 -16.38
N TYR A 516 1.18 15.55 -16.80
CA TYR A 516 2.65 15.43 -16.76
C TYR A 516 3.33 15.44 -18.13
N VAL A 517 2.61 15.09 -19.19
CA VAL A 517 3.21 14.91 -20.53
C VAL A 517 2.63 15.88 -21.55
N LEU A 518 1.31 16.00 -21.60
CA LEU A 518 0.64 16.86 -22.60
C LEU A 518 0.65 18.35 -22.23
N ASP A 519 0.75 18.69 -20.93
CA ASP A 519 1.01 20.06 -20.49
C ASP A 519 2.47 20.43 -20.80
N PRO A 520 2.72 21.36 -21.75
CA PRO A 520 4.09 21.66 -22.19
C PRO A 520 4.92 22.36 -21.10
N GLU A 521 4.30 23.13 -20.21
CA GLU A 521 5.01 23.79 -19.11
C GLU A 521 5.45 22.75 -18.06
N MET A 522 4.57 21.85 -17.67
CA MET A 522 4.91 20.79 -16.73
C MET A 522 5.95 19.84 -17.31
N ARG A 523 5.81 19.42 -18.58
CA ARG A 523 6.77 18.55 -19.26
C ARG A 523 8.17 19.19 -19.28
N GLU A 524 8.28 20.47 -19.61
CA GLU A 524 9.55 21.19 -19.60
C GLU A 524 10.16 21.27 -18.20
N ARG A 525 9.37 21.54 -17.17
CA ARG A 525 9.81 21.56 -15.75
C ARG A 525 10.36 20.20 -15.32
N LEU A 526 9.64 19.13 -15.63
CA LEU A 526 10.07 17.75 -15.29
C LEU A 526 11.37 17.39 -16.02
N ALA A 527 11.44 17.69 -17.31
CA ALA A 527 12.62 17.39 -18.13
C ALA A 527 13.85 18.22 -17.72
N ALA A 528 13.65 19.46 -17.23
CA ALA A 528 14.74 20.28 -16.69
C ALA A 528 15.31 19.72 -15.38
N LEU A 529 14.47 19.12 -14.53
CA LEU A 529 14.86 18.56 -13.24
C LEU A 529 15.40 17.11 -13.35
N ASN A 530 14.74 16.26 -14.16
CA ASN A 530 15.12 14.87 -14.36
C ASN A 530 14.65 14.37 -15.74
N PRO A 531 15.46 14.53 -16.80
CA PRO A 531 15.06 14.16 -18.16
C PRO A 531 14.78 12.66 -18.31
N ALA A 532 15.53 11.81 -17.62
CA ALA A 532 15.35 10.36 -17.72
C ALA A 532 14.01 9.89 -17.11
N ALA A 533 13.64 10.42 -15.93
CA ALA A 533 12.35 10.12 -15.32
C ALA A 533 11.19 10.72 -16.12
N SER A 534 11.35 11.92 -16.68
CA SER A 534 10.34 12.56 -17.54
C SER A 534 10.04 11.72 -18.79
N LEU A 535 11.08 11.23 -19.48
CA LEU A 535 10.93 10.30 -20.63
C LEU A 535 10.25 9.01 -20.18
N LYS A 536 10.65 8.46 -19.04
CA LYS A 536 10.07 7.20 -18.53
C LYS A 536 8.58 7.35 -18.24
N ILE A 537 8.12 8.50 -17.71
CA ILE A 537 6.68 8.79 -17.54
C ILE A 537 5.95 8.68 -18.88
N ALA A 538 6.43 9.35 -19.94
CA ALA A 538 5.80 9.30 -21.26
C ALA A 538 5.76 7.87 -21.81
N ASN A 539 6.87 7.12 -21.70
CA ASN A 539 6.97 5.75 -22.17
C ASN A 539 6.02 4.80 -21.41
N ARG A 540 5.83 4.97 -20.08
CA ARG A 540 4.88 4.16 -19.31
C ARG A 540 3.43 4.42 -19.69
N LEU A 541 3.08 5.64 -20.04
CA LEU A 541 1.74 5.98 -20.51
C LEU A 541 1.48 5.44 -21.92
N LEU A 542 2.46 5.47 -22.81
CA LEU A 542 2.39 4.81 -24.11
C LEU A 542 2.30 3.28 -23.97
N GLU A 543 3.10 2.67 -23.10
CA GLU A 543 3.03 1.24 -22.79
C GLU A 543 1.67 0.82 -22.26
N ALA A 544 1.03 1.65 -21.41
CA ALA A 544 -0.32 1.38 -20.92
C ALA A 544 -1.35 1.31 -22.07
N HIS A 545 -1.21 2.16 -23.07
CA HIS A 545 -2.02 2.11 -24.27
C HIS A 545 -1.72 0.86 -25.12
N GLU A 546 -0.45 0.58 -25.40
CA GLU A 546 0.00 -0.56 -26.21
C GLU A 546 -0.46 -1.91 -25.62
N ARG A 547 -0.52 -1.99 -24.29
CA ARG A 547 -1.01 -3.16 -23.54
C ARG A 547 -2.53 -3.17 -23.33
N ASN A 548 -3.27 -2.22 -23.94
CA ASN A 548 -4.73 -2.10 -23.88
C ASN A 548 -5.29 -1.85 -22.46
N TYR A 549 -4.54 -1.20 -21.56
CA TYR A 549 -5.07 -0.80 -20.25
C TYR A 549 -5.92 0.47 -20.34
N TRP A 550 -5.73 1.27 -21.39
CA TRP A 550 -6.60 2.39 -21.74
C TRP A 550 -6.53 2.68 -23.23
N SER A 551 -7.53 3.42 -23.74
CA SER A 551 -7.64 3.79 -25.15
C SER A 551 -7.86 5.29 -25.26
N PRO A 552 -6.77 6.10 -25.39
CA PRO A 552 -6.87 7.54 -25.62
C PRO A 552 -7.46 7.84 -27.00
N ASP A 553 -7.93 9.06 -27.20
CA ASP A 553 -8.25 9.54 -28.54
C ASP A 553 -6.98 9.76 -29.39
N GLU A 554 -7.17 9.94 -30.70
CA GLU A 554 -6.04 10.10 -31.64
C GLU A 554 -5.18 11.33 -31.32
N ALA A 555 -5.78 12.43 -30.83
CA ALA A 555 -5.06 13.65 -30.50
C ALA A 555 -4.16 13.46 -29.25
N THR A 556 -4.70 12.84 -28.22
CA THR A 556 -3.95 12.45 -27.00
C THR A 556 -2.80 11.52 -27.33
N LEU A 557 -3.03 10.49 -28.14
CA LEU A 557 -2.00 9.53 -28.53
C LEU A 557 -0.89 10.18 -29.38
N ALA A 558 -1.27 11.02 -30.33
CA ALA A 558 -0.31 11.78 -31.14
C ALA A 558 0.56 12.70 -30.28
N GLY A 559 -0.07 13.44 -29.36
CA GLY A 559 0.64 14.31 -28.41
C GLY A 559 1.60 13.56 -27.48
N LEU A 560 1.22 12.37 -27.00
CA LEU A 560 2.11 11.53 -26.18
C LEU A 560 3.33 11.05 -26.97
N ARG A 561 3.16 10.65 -28.24
CA ARG A 561 4.27 10.21 -29.11
C ARG A 561 5.20 11.38 -29.41
N GLU A 562 4.66 12.53 -29.79
CA GLU A 562 5.47 13.73 -30.05
C GLU A 562 6.26 14.15 -28.80
N ALA A 563 5.63 14.16 -27.63
CA ALA A 563 6.30 14.46 -26.37
C ALA A 563 7.38 13.43 -26.01
N GLY A 564 7.12 12.13 -26.28
CA GLY A 564 8.10 11.06 -26.09
C GLY A 564 9.34 11.26 -26.95
N GLU A 565 9.17 11.53 -28.26
CA GLU A 565 10.25 11.82 -29.21
C GLU A 565 11.05 13.08 -28.77
N GLU A 566 10.37 14.15 -28.38
CA GLU A 566 11.02 15.39 -27.88
C GLU A 566 11.89 15.12 -26.64
N LEU A 567 11.38 14.31 -25.69
CA LEU A 567 12.12 13.97 -24.48
C LEU A 567 13.31 13.03 -24.74
N GLU A 568 13.17 12.10 -25.70
CA GLU A 568 14.27 11.23 -26.14
C GLU A 568 15.39 12.01 -26.81
N ASP A 569 15.05 12.88 -27.78
CA ASP A 569 16.00 13.79 -28.43
C ASP A 569 16.77 14.64 -27.41
N ARG A 570 16.07 15.16 -26.40
CA ARG A 570 16.70 15.93 -25.32
C ARG A 570 17.65 15.09 -24.48
N LEU A 571 17.29 13.85 -24.15
CA LEU A 571 18.15 12.95 -23.40
C LEU A 571 19.41 12.56 -24.19
N GLU A 572 19.29 12.41 -25.52
CA GLU A 572 20.42 12.13 -26.43
C GLU A 572 21.27 13.39 -26.73
N GLY A 573 20.87 14.56 -26.26
CA GLY A 573 21.56 15.82 -26.49
C GLY A 573 21.31 16.41 -27.89
N ILE A 574 20.25 15.96 -28.57
CA ILE A 574 19.77 16.51 -29.83
C ILE A 574 18.83 17.68 -29.47
N GLY A 575 19.42 18.81 -29.05
CA GLY A 575 18.66 19.99 -28.65
C GLY A 575 18.15 20.82 -29.83
N ARG A 576 17.06 21.56 -29.67
CA ARG A 576 16.65 22.60 -30.62
C ARG A 576 17.81 23.59 -30.85
N PRO A 577 17.98 24.13 -32.05
CA PRO A 577 19.06 25.10 -32.36
C PRO A 577 19.13 26.28 -31.41
N ASP A 578 18.06 26.61 -30.69
CA ASP A 578 17.96 27.74 -29.77
C ASP A 578 18.54 27.43 -28.37
N ASP A 579 18.72 26.14 -27.98
CA ASP A 579 19.25 25.75 -26.68
C ASP A 579 20.79 25.71 -26.61
N ILE A 580 21.47 25.79 -27.73
CA ILE A 580 22.94 25.71 -27.81
C ILE A 580 23.63 27.01 -27.34
N GLY A 581 22.86 28.06 -27.03
CA GLY A 581 23.36 29.39 -26.71
C GLY A 581 23.79 29.67 -25.28
N LEU A 582 23.48 28.83 -24.29
CA LEU A 582 23.68 29.13 -22.87
C LEU A 582 24.64 28.21 -22.08
N GLY A 583 25.31 27.26 -22.73
CA GLY A 583 26.19 26.27 -22.08
C GLY A 583 27.69 26.56 -22.06
N MET A 584 28.16 27.72 -22.55
CA MET A 584 29.60 28.05 -22.55
C MET A 584 29.90 29.38 -21.88
N ALA A 585 29.54 29.56 -20.62
CA ALA A 585 30.11 30.63 -19.76
C ALA A 585 29.81 30.32 -18.29
N ALA A 586 30.74 29.65 -17.65
CA ALA A 586 31.30 29.82 -16.29
C ALA A 586 31.78 28.48 -15.74
#